data_1ce36b73f9e7166cfe5ba634d737ce74
#
_entry.id   1ce36b73f9e7166cfe5ba634d737ce74
#
_cell.length_a   1.000
_cell.length_b   1.000
_cell.length_c   1.000
_cell.angle_alpha   90.00
_cell.angle_beta   90.00
_cell.angle_gamma   90.00
#
_symmetry.space_group_name_H-M   'P 1'
#
loop_
_entity.id
_entity.type
_entity.pdbx_description
1 polymer ?
#
loop_
_entity_poly.entity_id
_entity_poly.type
_entity_poly.pdbx_seq_one_letter_code
_entity_poly.pdbx_strand_id
1 'polypeptide(L)'
;MRYLLDIVLLILILPISIVVIPIISISILILDSQPIFYSQYRVGLNGREFKLYKFRTMADSSDESIHEDHYKNLSLNKNIQPSLSPDDPIRIEDDDRITNIVSFLRKTSLDELPNIINVLLGQMSFVGPRPLVKYESDLYGDYLQSRNSIKPGITGLAQIQGRLDLSLQERLYWDLKYVEKKSFIYDLEIIIKTIISVISRRGAN
;
A
#
# COMPACT_ATOMS: atom_id res chain seq x y z
N MET A 1 10.99 -16.86 -11.58
CA MET A 1 11.79 -16.56 -10.37
C MET A 1 11.04 -15.66 -9.36
N ARG A 2 10.30 -14.61 -9.75
CA ARG A 2 9.55 -13.73 -8.81
C ARG A 2 8.46 -14.48 -8.02
N TYR A 3 7.68 -15.34 -8.69
CA TYR A 3 6.70 -16.21 -8.00
C TYR A 3 7.34 -17.13 -6.95
N LEU A 4 8.60 -17.52 -7.15
CA LEU A 4 9.33 -18.32 -6.16
C LEU A 4 9.58 -17.51 -4.89
N LEU A 5 9.92 -16.23 -5.01
CA LEU A 5 10.10 -15.34 -3.86
C LEU A 5 8.77 -15.19 -3.08
N ASP A 6 7.66 -14.96 -3.79
CA ASP A 6 6.34 -14.88 -3.16
C ASP A 6 6.01 -16.18 -2.40
N ILE A 7 6.28 -17.35 -2.99
CA ILE A 7 6.04 -18.64 -2.34
C ILE A 7 6.91 -18.81 -1.09
N VAL A 8 8.20 -18.51 -1.17
CA VAL A 8 9.13 -18.63 -0.03
C VAL A 8 8.69 -17.70 1.11
N LEU A 9 8.34 -16.45 0.80
CA LEU A 9 7.87 -15.50 1.80
C LEU A 9 6.51 -15.92 2.39
N LEU A 10 5.60 -16.45 1.58
CA LEU A 10 4.34 -17.01 2.07
C LEU A 10 4.57 -18.13 3.08
N ILE A 11 5.47 -19.09 2.79
CA ILE A 11 5.80 -20.20 3.70
C ILE A 11 6.34 -19.66 5.03
N LEU A 12 7.13 -18.59 5.01
CA LEU A 12 7.72 -18.00 6.21
C LEU A 12 6.72 -17.14 7.01
N ILE A 13 5.90 -16.34 6.33
CA ILE A 13 5.05 -15.33 6.96
C ILE A 13 3.67 -15.91 7.34
N LEU A 14 3.15 -16.87 6.58
CA LEU A 14 1.83 -17.44 6.84
C LEU A 14 1.66 -18.06 8.23
N PRO A 15 2.59 -18.90 8.75
CA PRO A 15 2.48 -19.42 10.11
C PRO A 15 2.45 -18.32 11.18
N ILE A 16 3.25 -17.27 10.99
CA ILE A 16 3.27 -16.09 11.88
C ILE A 16 1.92 -15.36 11.80
N SER A 17 1.40 -15.19 10.60
CA SER A 17 0.12 -14.49 10.37
C SER A 17 -1.06 -15.23 11.01
N ILE A 18 -1.08 -16.57 11.00
CA ILE A 18 -2.11 -17.39 11.64
C ILE A 18 -2.19 -17.12 13.15
N VAL A 19 -1.07 -16.78 13.80
CA VAL A 19 -1.03 -16.44 15.22
C VAL A 19 -1.30 -14.95 15.45
N VAL A 20 -0.68 -14.08 14.67
CA VAL A 20 -0.70 -12.62 14.90
C VAL A 20 -2.05 -12.00 14.52
N ILE A 21 -2.70 -12.45 13.43
CA ILE A 21 -4.00 -11.91 13.01
C ILE A 21 -5.08 -12.07 14.09
N PRO A 22 -5.29 -13.26 14.72
CA PRO A 22 -6.23 -13.40 15.82
C PRO A 22 -5.91 -12.51 17.04
N ILE A 23 -4.63 -12.37 17.40
CA ILE A 23 -4.21 -11.54 18.55
C ILE A 23 -4.57 -10.07 18.27
N ILE A 24 -4.25 -9.54 17.10
CA ILE A 24 -4.61 -8.18 16.70
C ILE A 24 -6.13 -8.03 16.64
N SER A 25 -6.84 -9.01 16.07
CA SER A 25 -8.30 -8.99 15.98
C SER A 25 -8.97 -8.87 17.35
N ILE A 26 -8.54 -9.67 18.31
CA ILE A 26 -9.03 -9.62 19.69
C ILE A 26 -8.69 -8.27 20.34
N SER A 27 -7.48 -7.75 20.10
CA SER A 27 -7.07 -6.45 20.63
C SER A 27 -7.95 -5.30 20.10
N ILE A 28 -8.28 -5.31 18.81
CA ILE A 28 -9.20 -4.33 18.21
C ILE A 28 -10.60 -4.44 18.83
N LEU A 29 -11.14 -5.65 18.97
CA LEU A 29 -12.46 -5.85 19.57
C LEU A 29 -12.55 -5.34 21.00
N ILE A 30 -11.50 -5.53 21.80
CA ILE A 30 -11.50 -5.12 23.21
C ILE A 30 -11.31 -3.60 23.36
N LEU A 31 -10.41 -3.01 22.55
CA LEU A 31 -9.95 -1.64 22.75
C LEU A 31 -10.71 -0.60 21.92
N ASP A 32 -11.32 -1.00 20.80
CA ASP A 32 -11.87 -0.05 19.83
C ASP A 32 -13.33 -0.30 19.47
N SER A 33 -13.92 -1.46 19.85
CA SER A 33 -15.31 -1.85 19.58
C SER A 33 -15.76 -1.66 18.12
N GLN A 34 -14.82 -1.62 17.19
CA GLN A 34 -15.03 -1.38 15.76
C GLN A 34 -14.97 -2.70 14.97
N PRO A 35 -15.52 -2.75 13.74
CA PRO A 35 -15.28 -3.89 12.85
C PRO A 35 -13.78 -4.13 12.65
N ILE A 36 -13.34 -5.39 12.80
CA ILE A 36 -11.92 -5.77 12.78
C ILE A 36 -11.28 -5.50 11.44
N PHE A 37 -11.98 -5.87 10.36
CA PHE A 37 -11.46 -5.82 9.01
C PHE A 37 -12.12 -4.70 8.20
N TYR A 38 -11.30 -4.08 7.39
CA TYR A 38 -11.70 -3.18 6.32
C TYR A 38 -11.34 -3.80 4.98
N SER A 39 -12.18 -3.54 3.98
CA SER A 39 -11.89 -3.97 2.62
C SER A 39 -12.33 -2.92 1.60
N GLN A 40 -11.51 -2.72 0.57
CA GLN A 40 -11.76 -1.76 -0.49
C GLN A 40 -11.34 -2.33 -1.85
N TYR A 41 -12.09 -2.00 -2.91
CA TYR A 41 -11.70 -2.35 -4.25
C TYR A 41 -10.47 -1.56 -4.70
N ARG A 42 -9.52 -2.27 -5.30
CA ARG A 42 -8.26 -1.73 -5.79
C ARG A 42 -8.00 -2.24 -7.20
N VAL A 43 -7.28 -1.44 -7.98
CA VAL A 43 -6.84 -1.79 -9.32
C VAL A 43 -5.54 -2.58 -9.24
N GLY A 44 -5.52 -3.76 -9.86
CA GLY A 44 -4.41 -4.70 -9.86
C GLY A 44 -3.86 -4.97 -11.26
N LEU A 45 -3.34 -6.19 -11.43
CA LEU A 45 -2.73 -6.66 -12.68
C LEU A 45 -3.66 -6.45 -13.89
N ASN A 46 -3.14 -5.81 -14.94
CA ASN A 46 -3.85 -5.52 -16.19
C ASN A 46 -5.18 -4.75 -15.97
N GLY A 47 -5.26 -3.92 -14.93
CA GLY A 47 -6.44 -3.12 -14.64
C GLY A 47 -7.60 -3.90 -13.98
N ARG A 48 -7.41 -5.18 -13.62
CA ARG A 48 -8.46 -5.97 -12.95
C ARG A 48 -8.63 -5.50 -11.51
N GLU A 49 -9.87 -5.25 -11.13
CA GLU A 49 -10.18 -4.89 -9.75
C GLU A 49 -10.16 -6.12 -8.84
N PHE A 50 -9.72 -5.93 -7.61
CA PHE A 50 -9.74 -6.94 -6.56
C PHE A 50 -10.02 -6.29 -5.21
N LYS A 51 -10.50 -7.08 -4.26
CA LYS A 51 -10.82 -6.62 -2.91
C LYS A 51 -9.59 -6.75 -2.03
N LEU A 52 -9.03 -5.61 -1.62
CA LEU A 52 -7.89 -5.53 -0.70
C LEU A 52 -8.39 -5.69 0.74
N TYR A 53 -7.69 -6.45 1.57
CA TYR A 53 -8.04 -6.69 2.96
C TYR A 53 -7.02 -6.06 3.91
N LYS A 54 -7.50 -5.30 4.89
CA LYS A 54 -6.68 -4.69 5.95
C LYS A 54 -7.35 -4.82 7.32
N PHE A 55 -6.57 -4.62 8.38
CA PHE A 55 -7.20 -4.27 9.64
C PHE A 55 -7.80 -2.86 9.52
N ARG A 56 -8.95 -2.67 10.17
CA ARG A 56 -9.58 -1.37 10.22
C ARG A 56 -8.79 -0.44 11.12
N THR A 57 -8.36 0.67 10.58
CA THR A 57 -7.55 1.68 11.26
C THR A 57 -8.12 3.09 11.12
N MET A 58 -9.40 3.22 10.76
CA MET A 58 -10.12 4.49 10.66
C MET A 58 -11.58 4.28 11.03
N ALA A 59 -12.20 5.27 11.68
CA ALA A 59 -13.61 5.23 12.02
C ALA A 59 -14.52 5.24 10.78
N ASP A 60 -15.77 4.78 10.91
CA ASP A 60 -16.74 4.65 9.80
C ASP A 60 -17.09 5.97 9.11
N SER A 61 -16.85 7.09 9.78
CA SER A 61 -17.10 8.43 9.23
C SER A 61 -16.02 8.93 8.26
N SER A 62 -15.06 8.08 7.87
CA SER A 62 -14.09 8.44 6.85
C SER A 62 -14.78 8.48 5.50
N ASP A 63 -15.27 9.64 5.15
CA ASP A 63 -15.87 9.89 3.86
C ASP A 63 -14.80 9.71 2.78
N GLU A 64 -14.94 8.66 1.97
CA GLU A 64 -14.03 8.43 0.82
C GLU A 64 -14.01 9.65 -0.11
N SER A 65 -15.07 10.48 -0.08
CA SER A 65 -15.17 11.71 -0.85
C SER A 65 -14.06 12.71 -0.50
N ILE A 66 -13.64 12.81 0.76
CA ILE A 66 -12.57 13.73 1.18
C ILE A 66 -11.25 13.34 0.49
N HIS A 67 -10.95 12.06 0.45
CA HIS A 67 -9.76 11.56 -0.24
C HIS A 67 -9.90 11.74 -1.76
N GLU A 68 -11.04 11.42 -2.33
CA GLU A 68 -11.30 11.59 -3.76
C GLU A 68 -11.18 13.07 -4.18
N ASP A 69 -11.75 13.98 -3.40
CA ASP A 69 -11.67 15.43 -3.66
C ASP A 69 -10.25 15.96 -3.49
N HIS A 70 -9.49 15.47 -2.51
CA HIS A 70 -8.08 15.79 -2.36
C HIS A 70 -7.28 15.37 -3.59
N TYR A 71 -7.44 14.13 -4.06
CA TYR A 71 -6.77 13.65 -5.28
C TYR A 71 -7.22 14.39 -6.54
N LYS A 72 -8.50 14.72 -6.67
CA LYS A 72 -9.01 15.56 -7.76
C LYS A 72 -8.35 16.94 -7.76
N ASN A 73 -8.24 17.57 -6.59
CA ASN A 73 -7.61 18.87 -6.45
C ASN A 73 -6.12 18.84 -6.80
N LEU A 74 -5.39 17.80 -6.41
CA LEU A 74 -3.99 17.59 -6.79
C LEU A 74 -3.83 17.44 -8.32
N SER A 75 -4.86 16.96 -9.02
CA SER A 75 -4.82 16.70 -10.47
C SER A 75 -5.36 17.84 -11.32
N LEU A 76 -6.20 18.74 -10.78
CA LEU A 76 -6.93 19.76 -11.54
C LEU A 76 -6.05 20.73 -12.36
N ASN A 77 -4.76 20.81 -12.05
CA ASN A 77 -3.84 21.74 -12.72
C ASN A 77 -2.57 21.07 -13.28
N LYS A 78 -2.49 19.74 -13.32
CA LYS A 78 -1.23 19.04 -13.64
C LYS A 78 -1.48 17.84 -14.56
N ASN A 79 -0.81 17.82 -15.71
CA ASN A 79 -0.58 16.58 -16.44
C ASN A 79 0.34 15.70 -15.60
N ILE A 80 -0.22 14.63 -15.00
CA ILE A 80 0.55 13.70 -14.18
C ILE A 80 1.54 12.97 -15.09
N GLN A 81 2.79 13.39 -15.03
CA GLN A 81 3.92 12.75 -15.71
C GLN A 81 4.92 12.23 -14.69
N PRO A 82 5.59 11.10 -14.96
CA PRO A 82 6.60 10.60 -14.05
C PRO A 82 7.76 11.61 -13.93
N SER A 83 7.96 12.17 -12.76
CA SER A 83 9.03 13.12 -12.48
C SER A 83 9.52 13.02 -11.04
N LEU A 84 10.70 13.59 -10.75
CA LEU A 84 11.23 13.75 -9.40
C LEU A 84 11.09 15.19 -8.89
N SER A 85 10.17 15.97 -9.47
CA SER A 85 9.89 17.31 -8.98
C SER A 85 9.17 17.23 -7.63
N PRO A 86 9.61 17.98 -6.62
CA PRO A 86 8.91 18.10 -5.34
C PRO A 86 7.63 18.91 -5.54
N ASP A 87 6.55 18.21 -5.78
CA ASP A 87 5.19 18.76 -5.77
C ASP A 87 4.53 18.49 -4.41
N ASP A 88 3.27 18.92 -4.26
CA ASP A 88 2.52 18.70 -3.02
C ASP A 88 2.44 17.22 -2.65
N PRO A 89 2.79 16.83 -1.42
CA PRO A 89 2.71 15.45 -0.96
C PRO A 89 1.26 14.98 -0.93
N ILE A 90 1.07 13.67 -1.06
CA ILE A 90 -0.27 13.05 -1.06
C ILE A 90 -0.87 13.00 0.36
N ARG A 91 -0.06 13.26 1.37
CA ARG A 91 -0.44 13.14 2.76
C ARG A 91 -1.50 14.18 3.15
N ILE A 92 -2.57 13.73 3.78
CA ILE A 92 -3.51 14.59 4.51
C ILE A 92 -2.99 14.69 5.93
N GLU A 93 -2.63 15.90 6.37
CA GLU A 93 -2.20 16.17 7.74
C GLU A 93 -3.41 16.23 8.67
N ASP A 94 -3.23 15.81 9.93
CA ASP A 94 -4.20 15.83 11.03
C ASP A 94 -5.49 15.03 10.79
N ASP A 95 -5.38 13.72 11.00
CA ASP A 95 -6.53 12.83 11.10
C ASP A 95 -6.81 12.47 12.57
N ASP A 96 -7.71 13.22 13.23
CA ASP A 96 -8.09 13.05 14.65
C ASP A 96 -8.78 11.71 14.98
N ARG A 97 -8.91 10.81 13.99
CA ARG A 97 -9.64 9.55 14.08
C ARG A 97 -8.79 8.36 14.52
N ILE A 98 -7.58 8.61 15.01
CA ILE A 98 -6.59 7.56 15.28
C ILE A 98 -6.57 7.22 16.76
N THR A 99 -7.01 6.01 17.13
CA THR A 99 -6.80 5.47 18.49
C THR A 99 -5.35 4.99 18.68
N ASN A 100 -4.92 4.82 19.95
CA ASN A 100 -3.55 4.42 20.25
C ASN A 100 -3.15 3.09 19.61
N ILE A 101 -4.07 2.10 19.59
CA ILE A 101 -3.81 0.79 18.95
C ILE A 101 -3.70 0.93 17.44
N VAL A 102 -4.56 1.74 16.85
CA VAL A 102 -4.57 2.04 15.42
C VAL A 102 -3.27 2.73 14.99
N SER A 103 -2.82 3.72 15.76
CA SER A 103 -1.53 4.37 15.53
C SER A 103 -0.37 3.37 15.56
N PHE A 104 -0.37 2.44 16.52
CA PHE A 104 0.64 1.38 16.58
C PHE A 104 0.59 0.48 15.34
N LEU A 105 -0.59 0.00 14.92
CA LEU A 105 -0.73 -0.86 13.75
C LEU A 105 -0.23 -0.16 12.47
N ARG A 106 -0.58 1.12 12.28
CA ARG A 106 -0.11 1.93 11.12
C ARG A 106 1.40 2.15 11.17
N LYS A 107 1.95 2.51 12.33
CA LYS A 107 3.40 2.72 12.50
C LYS A 107 4.24 1.47 12.26
N THR A 108 3.68 0.30 12.55
CA THR A 108 4.34 -0.99 12.32
C THR A 108 3.96 -1.64 10.98
N SER A 109 3.05 -1.03 10.21
CA SER A 109 2.45 -1.60 9.00
C SER A 109 1.77 -2.96 9.22
N LEU A 110 1.43 -3.30 10.46
CA LEU A 110 0.70 -4.52 10.80
C LEU A 110 -0.76 -4.47 10.35
N ASP A 111 -1.30 -3.28 10.08
CA ASP A 111 -2.62 -3.10 9.49
C ASP A 111 -2.72 -3.73 8.10
N GLU A 112 -1.61 -3.87 7.38
CA GLU A 112 -1.55 -4.49 6.05
C GLU A 112 -1.33 -6.01 6.09
N LEU A 113 -1.18 -6.63 7.27
CA LEU A 113 -0.96 -8.07 7.38
C LEU A 113 -2.05 -8.93 6.72
N PRO A 114 -3.35 -8.57 6.74
CA PRO A 114 -4.38 -9.32 6.02
C PRO A 114 -4.20 -9.36 4.49
N ASN A 115 -3.38 -8.47 3.89
CA ASN A 115 -3.05 -8.51 2.46
C ASN A 115 -2.34 -9.80 2.04
N ILE A 116 -1.82 -10.59 2.99
CA ILE A 116 -1.27 -11.92 2.70
C ILE A 116 -2.31 -12.83 2.02
N ILE A 117 -3.60 -12.63 2.31
CA ILE A 117 -4.70 -13.32 1.63
C ILE A 117 -4.72 -12.97 0.14
N ASN A 118 -4.48 -11.71 -0.21
CA ASN A 118 -4.42 -11.27 -1.62
C ASN A 118 -3.20 -11.85 -2.35
N VAL A 119 -2.08 -12.05 -1.64
CA VAL A 119 -0.91 -12.74 -2.21
C VAL A 119 -1.21 -14.23 -2.43
N LEU A 120 -1.85 -14.90 -1.47
CA LEU A 120 -2.30 -16.30 -1.60
C LEU A 120 -3.25 -16.49 -2.78
N LEU A 121 -4.19 -15.56 -2.98
CA LEU A 121 -5.14 -15.56 -4.09
C LEU A 121 -4.48 -15.17 -5.43
N GLY A 122 -3.18 -14.82 -5.43
CA GLY A 122 -2.46 -14.43 -6.63
C GLY A 122 -2.83 -13.05 -7.18
N GLN A 123 -3.57 -12.24 -6.44
CA GLN A 123 -3.99 -10.87 -6.78
C GLN A 123 -2.87 -9.85 -6.54
N MET A 124 -2.00 -10.13 -5.56
CA MET A 124 -0.84 -9.32 -5.18
C MET A 124 0.46 -10.15 -5.20
N SER A 125 1.57 -9.46 -5.09
CA SER A 125 2.92 -9.96 -4.80
C SER A 125 3.42 -9.31 -3.51
N PHE A 126 4.49 -9.81 -2.89
CA PHE A 126 5.13 -9.08 -1.79
C PHE A 126 5.73 -7.76 -2.28
N VAL A 127 6.33 -7.73 -3.48
CA VAL A 127 6.97 -6.54 -4.04
C VAL A 127 6.29 -6.12 -5.34
N GLY A 128 5.89 -4.86 -5.42
CA GLY A 128 5.24 -4.28 -6.59
C GLY A 128 4.74 -2.85 -6.33
N PRO A 129 4.21 -2.18 -7.34
CA PRO A 129 3.52 -0.90 -7.17
C PRO A 129 2.36 -1.02 -6.17
N ARG A 130 2.14 0.01 -5.34
CA ARG A 130 1.01 0.01 -4.39
C ARG A 130 -0.32 -0.09 -5.15
N PRO A 131 -1.27 -0.96 -4.74
CA PRO A 131 -2.57 -1.03 -5.41
C PRO A 131 -3.38 0.26 -5.20
N LEU A 132 -3.81 0.87 -6.30
CA LEU A 132 -4.53 2.15 -6.32
C LEU A 132 -6.04 1.93 -6.20
N VAL A 133 -6.77 2.89 -5.63
CA VAL A 133 -8.20 3.00 -5.83
C VAL A 133 -8.49 3.50 -7.26
N LYS A 134 -9.73 3.31 -7.72
CA LYS A 134 -10.10 3.63 -9.10
C LYS A 134 -9.83 5.09 -9.46
N TYR A 135 -10.22 6.04 -8.62
CA TYR A 135 -10.01 7.47 -8.86
C TYR A 135 -8.53 7.89 -8.89
N GLU A 136 -7.65 7.27 -8.05
CA GLU A 136 -6.19 7.48 -8.16
C GLU A 136 -5.65 6.93 -9.49
N SER A 137 -6.13 5.75 -9.86
CA SER A 137 -5.71 5.03 -11.07
C SER A 137 -6.00 5.86 -12.33
N ASP A 138 -7.18 6.46 -12.39
CA ASP A 138 -7.61 7.23 -13.55
C ASP A 138 -6.76 8.50 -13.80
N LEU A 139 -6.05 8.99 -12.77
CA LEU A 139 -5.15 10.14 -12.90
C LEU A 139 -3.86 9.85 -13.68
N TYR A 140 -3.46 8.58 -13.79
CA TYR A 140 -2.19 8.20 -14.42
C TYR A 140 -2.29 8.02 -15.95
N GLY A 141 -3.49 8.11 -16.54
CA GLY A 141 -3.69 8.09 -17.98
C GLY A 141 -2.96 6.95 -18.69
N ASP A 142 -2.20 7.26 -19.72
CA ASP A 142 -1.49 6.28 -20.56
C ASP A 142 -0.43 5.47 -19.81
N TYR A 143 0.11 6.01 -18.70
CA TYR A 143 1.10 5.30 -17.89
C TYR A 143 0.53 4.14 -17.09
N LEU A 144 -0.79 4.13 -16.89
CA LEU A 144 -1.47 3.12 -16.09
C LEU A 144 -1.28 1.71 -16.63
N GLN A 145 -1.33 1.53 -17.94
CA GLN A 145 -1.16 0.22 -18.57
C GLN A 145 0.23 -0.35 -18.26
N SER A 146 1.28 0.46 -18.43
CA SER A 146 2.65 0.04 -18.12
C SER A 146 2.82 -0.27 -16.62
N ARG A 147 2.31 0.61 -15.74
CA ARG A 147 2.37 0.43 -14.30
C ARG A 147 1.68 -0.86 -13.84
N ASN A 148 0.51 -1.15 -14.38
CA ASN A 148 -0.32 -2.30 -14.03
C ASN A 148 0.02 -3.57 -14.83
N SER A 149 1.09 -3.58 -15.63
CA SER A 149 1.60 -4.76 -16.33
C SER A 149 2.14 -5.85 -15.40
N ILE A 150 2.24 -5.55 -14.11
CA ILE A 150 2.67 -6.47 -13.05
C ILE A 150 1.69 -6.44 -11.88
N LYS A 151 1.74 -7.48 -11.03
CA LYS A 151 0.93 -7.51 -9.80
C LYS A 151 1.32 -6.37 -8.87
N PRO A 152 0.34 -5.72 -8.20
CA PRO A 152 0.63 -4.79 -7.12
C PRO A 152 1.32 -5.50 -5.95
N GLY A 153 2.06 -4.73 -5.13
CA GLY A 153 2.82 -5.25 -4.01
C GLY A 153 2.30 -4.81 -2.64
N ILE A 154 2.60 -5.60 -1.60
CA ILE A 154 2.49 -5.17 -0.20
C ILE A 154 3.51 -4.06 0.06
N THR A 155 4.74 -4.23 -0.43
CA THR A 155 5.77 -3.18 -0.48
C THR A 155 6.21 -2.92 -1.91
N GLY A 156 6.97 -1.84 -2.12
CA GLY A 156 7.45 -1.47 -3.44
C GLY A 156 8.44 -0.33 -3.41
N LEU A 157 8.99 -0.01 -4.57
CA LEU A 157 10.05 1.00 -4.69
C LEU A 157 9.57 2.38 -4.22
N ALA A 158 8.39 2.83 -4.62
CA ALA A 158 7.83 4.11 -4.18
C ALA A 158 7.63 4.14 -2.65
N GLN A 159 7.20 3.02 -2.04
CA GLN A 159 6.99 2.97 -0.59
C GLN A 159 8.30 3.14 0.21
N ILE A 160 9.43 2.59 -0.28
CA ILE A 160 10.74 2.76 0.39
C ILE A 160 11.41 4.11 0.11
N GLN A 161 10.94 4.87 -0.90
CA GLN A 161 11.47 6.19 -1.24
C GLN A 161 10.80 7.35 -0.47
N GLY A 162 9.57 7.19 0.01
CA GLY A 162 8.90 8.25 0.76
C GLY A 162 7.43 7.99 1.06
N ARG A 163 6.83 6.90 0.56
CA ARG A 163 5.41 6.57 0.81
C ARG A 163 4.45 7.72 0.43
N LEU A 164 3.75 8.27 1.45
CA LEU A 164 2.77 9.35 1.30
C LEU A 164 3.41 10.75 1.21
N ASP A 165 4.70 10.87 1.53
CA ASP A 165 5.44 12.13 1.39
C ASP A 165 5.85 12.40 -0.07
N LEU A 166 5.65 11.41 -0.97
CA LEU A 166 5.84 11.57 -2.40
C LEU A 166 4.64 12.24 -3.06
N SER A 167 4.89 13.10 -4.04
CA SER A 167 3.88 13.58 -4.97
C SER A 167 3.35 12.45 -5.87
N LEU A 168 2.24 12.70 -6.59
CA LEU A 168 1.68 11.73 -7.55
C LEU A 168 2.68 11.41 -8.66
N GLN A 169 3.42 12.43 -9.15
CA GLN A 169 4.43 12.31 -10.20
C GLN A 169 5.62 11.47 -9.75
N GLU A 170 6.13 11.73 -8.54
CA GLU A 170 7.23 10.96 -7.96
C GLU A 170 6.84 9.51 -7.72
N ARG A 171 5.63 9.27 -7.20
CA ARG A 171 5.11 7.91 -7.00
C ARG A 171 5.05 7.17 -8.33
N LEU A 172 4.49 7.80 -9.37
CA LEU A 172 4.42 7.20 -10.71
C LEU A 172 5.82 6.92 -11.27
N TYR A 173 6.76 7.86 -11.11
CA TYR A 173 8.15 7.68 -11.54
C TYR A 173 8.79 6.44 -10.91
N TRP A 174 8.68 6.29 -9.58
CA TRP A 174 9.27 5.16 -8.88
C TRP A 174 8.59 3.84 -9.20
N ASP A 175 7.27 3.84 -9.38
CA ASP A 175 6.52 2.66 -9.79
C ASP A 175 6.92 2.19 -11.20
N LEU A 176 7.03 3.10 -12.17
CA LEU A 176 7.48 2.77 -13.53
C LEU A 176 8.94 2.31 -13.55
N LYS A 177 9.81 2.95 -12.78
CA LYS A 177 11.21 2.54 -12.64
C LYS A 177 11.33 1.13 -12.04
N TYR A 178 10.46 0.77 -11.11
CA TYR A 178 10.39 -0.60 -10.61
C TYR A 178 9.91 -1.57 -11.69
N VAL A 179 8.87 -1.24 -12.45
CA VAL A 179 8.38 -2.08 -13.57
C VAL A 179 9.51 -2.37 -14.58
N GLU A 180 10.33 -1.36 -14.89
CA GLU A 180 11.48 -1.50 -15.80
C GLU A 180 12.58 -2.39 -15.23
N LYS A 181 12.96 -2.18 -13.96
CA LYS A 181 14.15 -2.82 -13.34
C LYS A 181 13.85 -4.09 -12.57
N LYS A 182 12.60 -4.50 -12.49
CA LYS A 182 12.15 -5.65 -11.70
C LYS A 182 13.02 -6.89 -11.92
N SER A 183 13.56 -7.40 -10.84
CA SER A 183 14.33 -8.64 -10.81
C SER A 183 14.25 -9.26 -9.42
N PHE A 184 14.64 -10.54 -9.28
CA PHE A 184 14.68 -11.22 -7.99
C PHE A 184 15.58 -10.49 -6.98
N ILE A 185 16.77 -10.05 -7.40
CA ILE A 185 17.72 -9.34 -6.55
C ILE A 185 17.15 -7.99 -6.13
N TYR A 186 16.50 -7.29 -7.06
CA TYR A 186 15.90 -5.99 -6.77
C TYR A 186 14.72 -6.11 -5.82
N ASP A 187 13.90 -7.15 -5.96
CA ASP A 187 12.81 -7.45 -5.02
C ASP A 187 13.36 -7.72 -3.61
N LEU A 188 14.45 -8.50 -3.49
CA LEU A 188 15.11 -8.76 -2.21
C LEU A 188 15.66 -7.49 -1.56
N GLU A 189 16.28 -6.62 -2.34
CA GLU A 189 16.77 -5.31 -1.89
C GLU A 189 15.62 -4.45 -1.32
N ILE A 190 14.48 -4.41 -2.03
CA ILE A 190 13.30 -3.66 -1.58
C ILE A 190 12.77 -4.24 -0.27
N ILE A 191 12.69 -5.56 -0.12
CA ILE A 191 12.25 -6.21 1.11
C ILE A 191 13.16 -5.84 2.29
N ILE A 192 14.48 -5.92 2.10
CA ILE A 192 15.45 -5.56 3.15
C ILE A 192 15.26 -4.09 3.55
N LYS A 193 15.17 -3.18 2.59
CA LYS A 193 14.93 -1.76 2.86
C LYS A 193 13.59 -1.52 3.54
N THR A 194 12.54 -2.27 3.20
CA THR A 194 11.25 -2.20 3.88
C THR A 194 11.38 -2.59 5.35
N ILE A 195 12.04 -3.71 5.65
CA ILE A 195 12.27 -4.16 7.04
C ILE A 195 13.02 -3.09 7.83
N ILE A 196 14.09 -2.53 7.26
CA ILE A 196 14.88 -1.46 7.89
C ILE A 196 13.99 -0.22 8.15
N SER A 197 13.18 0.19 7.17
CA SER A 197 12.27 1.33 7.29
C SER A 197 11.23 1.13 8.40
N VAL A 198 10.63 -0.06 8.48
CA VAL A 198 9.67 -0.40 9.55
C VAL A 198 10.33 -0.38 10.93
N ILE A 199 11.51 -0.99 11.08
CA ILE A 199 12.24 -1.03 12.34
C ILE A 199 12.70 0.38 12.77
N SER A 200 13.22 1.17 11.82
CA SER A 200 13.69 2.54 12.09
C SER A 200 12.56 3.56 12.24
N ARG A 201 11.29 3.14 12.06
CA ARG A 201 10.09 3.99 12.09
C ARG A 201 10.17 5.21 11.15
N ARG A 202 11.00 5.18 10.10
CA ARG A 202 11.07 6.24 9.09
C ARG A 202 9.82 6.20 8.20
N GLY A 203 9.09 7.31 8.15
CA GLY A 203 7.89 7.45 7.32
C GLY A 203 6.62 6.79 7.90
N ALA A 204 6.60 6.49 9.19
CA ALA A 204 5.44 6.00 9.92
C ALA A 204 4.93 7.13 10.85
N ASN A 205 4.08 7.99 10.30
CA ASN A 205 3.24 8.92 11.08
C ASN A 205 1.79 8.68 10.71
#